data_6d4e727424a0a49070ad5b393545f87c
#
_entry.id   6d4e727424a0a49070ad5b393545f87c
#
_cell.length_a   1.000
_cell.length_b   1.000
_cell.length_c   1.000
_cell.angle_alpha   90.00
_cell.angle_beta   90.00
_cell.angle_gamma   90.00
#
_symmetry.space_group_name_H-M   'P 1'
#
loop_
_entity.id
_entity.type
_entity.pdbx_description
1 polymer ?
#
loop_
_entity_poly.entity_id
_entity_poly.type
_entity_poly.pdbx_seq_one_letter_code
_entity_poly.pdbx_strand_id
1 'polypeptide(L)'
;MDSMQNNSRTKSWTDDLKVCNQTGVGEAINQIYKDDGRRCEGYESRDKKCLCISDSNTSLYAILSGHNGVIVAENALQEMAAELLLGQLNVCNTDEAVKELIRQSFMSVEKAYFDSINPHVATKTAIQLHLSADGMNQYEISQQFENVLQKLDSLNNALSVGSSAVLGLIHRSHLYLGNIGNCRALLCKTDEHDTLTVTQLSVDHNLLNAEEAARLFRLGLMAQNFERVPLYSTRCIGNYLGKAGYKDCNFLSSATAEPVIFEPEIVGGIQITPACRFLVLMSSGLCRALHDIFPGDASTSNRELVRMISEEFHNQSTLGGVAQSVVHRIVQAHHDTYMQLVEEHKPVTFNSRDDVTLLIRNFNYVLPKAFVNRKNGGNRSLNSTTSFSSNSSDATPTDGNYSTIHTNISVTSSNITQPGNPYDSNRRIRSHVDFSDFYKRVEEARQSGVLPPNIDFD
;
A
#
# COMPACT_ATOMS: atom_id res chain seq x y z
N MET A 1 3.55 11.51 36.37
CA MET A 1 3.95 12.66 35.52
C MET A 1 4.24 12.04 34.14
N ASP A 2 3.16 11.80 33.42
CA ASP A 2 3.22 11.20 32.08
C ASP A 2 3.43 12.33 31.06
N SER A 3 4.59 12.31 30.42
CA SER A 3 4.88 13.18 29.30
C SER A 3 4.10 12.66 28.08
N MET A 4 3.01 13.32 27.75
CA MET A 4 2.36 13.22 26.45
C MET A 4 3.42 13.58 25.37
N GLN A 5 3.95 12.59 24.70
CA GLN A 5 4.69 12.78 23.47
C GLN A 5 3.67 13.20 22.39
N ASN A 6 3.60 14.50 22.13
CA ASN A 6 3.00 15.04 20.92
C ASN A 6 3.79 14.50 19.72
N ASN A 7 3.28 13.46 19.09
CA ASN A 7 3.74 13.00 17.78
C ASN A 7 3.28 14.02 16.72
N SER A 8 3.92 15.20 16.69
CA SER A 8 3.86 16.06 15.53
C SER A 8 4.66 15.37 14.42
N ARG A 9 3.97 14.67 13.52
CA ARG A 9 4.56 14.22 12.26
C ARG A 9 5.31 15.42 11.64
N THR A 10 6.63 15.33 11.61
CA THR A 10 7.44 16.32 10.89
C THR A 10 7.06 16.21 9.42
N LYS A 11 6.48 17.29 8.89
CA LYS A 11 6.02 17.35 7.50
C LYS A 11 7.23 17.13 6.58
N SER A 12 7.14 16.12 5.70
CA SER A 12 8.17 15.89 4.68
C SER A 12 8.06 16.94 3.56
N TRP A 13 9.17 17.32 2.93
CA TRP A 13 9.15 18.17 1.74
C TRP A 13 8.36 17.56 0.57
N THR A 14 8.25 16.24 0.53
CA THR A 14 7.45 15.52 -0.46
C THR A 14 5.95 15.76 -0.31
N ASP A 15 5.48 16.20 0.86
CA ASP A 15 4.07 16.53 1.10
C ASP A 15 3.63 17.83 0.40
N ASP A 16 4.59 18.67 0.00
CA ASP A 16 4.36 19.92 -0.74
C ASP A 16 4.36 19.73 -2.26
N LEU A 17 4.70 18.53 -2.77
CA LEU A 17 4.68 18.24 -4.18
C LEU A 17 3.25 18.21 -4.74
N LYS A 18 3.10 18.69 -5.98
CA LYS A 18 1.80 18.72 -6.66
C LYS A 18 1.30 17.30 -6.91
N VAL A 19 0.16 16.96 -6.35
CA VAL A 19 -0.50 15.66 -6.55
C VAL A 19 -1.04 15.51 -7.96
N CYS A 20 -0.87 14.33 -8.57
CA CYS A 20 -1.39 14.00 -9.87
C CYS A 20 -2.90 13.69 -9.82
N ASN A 21 -3.73 14.55 -10.40
CA ASN A 21 -5.19 14.38 -10.45
C ASN A 21 -5.66 13.17 -11.28
N GLN A 22 -4.77 12.58 -12.07
CA GLN A 22 -5.06 11.39 -12.88
C GLN A 22 -4.68 10.10 -12.12
N THR A 23 -4.56 10.17 -10.81
CA THR A 23 -4.28 9.03 -9.93
C THR A 23 -5.36 8.84 -8.90
N GLY A 24 -5.56 7.58 -8.51
CA GLY A 24 -6.34 7.20 -7.35
C GLY A 24 -5.53 6.26 -6.47
N VAL A 25 -5.69 6.38 -5.16
CA VAL A 25 -5.06 5.50 -4.18
C VAL A 25 -6.14 4.90 -3.29
N GLY A 26 -6.00 3.59 -3.04
CA GLY A 26 -6.76 2.85 -2.05
C GLY A 26 -5.80 2.21 -1.05
N GLU A 27 -6.15 2.24 0.23
CA GLU A 27 -5.31 1.75 1.31
C GLU A 27 -6.11 0.99 2.36
N ALA A 28 -5.48 0.00 2.98
CA ALA A 28 -5.98 -0.65 4.17
C ALA A 28 -4.82 -1.07 5.08
N ILE A 29 -4.95 -0.77 6.36
CA ILE A 29 -3.98 -1.11 7.41
C ILE A 29 -3.97 -2.63 7.62
N ASN A 30 -2.82 -3.17 8.00
CA ASN A 30 -2.62 -4.57 8.33
C ASN A 30 -3.60 -5.05 9.42
N GLN A 31 -3.90 -6.34 9.40
CA GLN A 31 -4.83 -6.96 10.36
C GLN A 31 -4.38 -8.34 10.77
N ILE A 32 -4.55 -8.67 12.04
CA ILE A 32 -4.45 -10.00 12.60
C ILE A 32 -5.87 -10.53 12.76
N TYR A 33 -6.11 -11.74 12.27
CA TYR A 33 -7.40 -12.42 12.34
C TYR A 33 -7.47 -13.34 13.55
N LYS A 34 -8.65 -13.43 14.13
CA LYS A 34 -8.96 -14.33 15.25
C LYS A 34 -10.06 -15.30 14.82
N ASP A 35 -10.03 -16.51 15.37
CA ASP A 35 -10.96 -17.58 15.05
C ASP A 35 -12.44 -17.22 15.34
N ASP A 36 -12.68 -16.21 16.16
CA ASP A 36 -14.02 -15.66 16.45
C ASP A 36 -14.48 -14.61 15.42
N GLY A 37 -13.74 -14.40 14.34
CA GLY A 37 -14.03 -13.46 13.27
C GLY A 37 -13.59 -12.01 13.57
N ARG A 38 -13.09 -11.74 14.78
CA ARG A 38 -12.56 -10.40 15.12
C ARG A 38 -11.25 -10.14 14.40
N ARG A 39 -11.02 -8.85 14.12
CA ARG A 39 -9.81 -8.33 13.47
C ARG A 39 -9.20 -7.26 14.36
N CYS A 40 -7.90 -7.24 14.47
CA CYS A 40 -7.16 -6.19 15.16
C CYS A 40 -5.94 -5.76 14.35
N GLU A 41 -5.55 -4.50 14.49
CA GLU A 41 -4.31 -3.98 13.92
C GLU A 41 -3.12 -4.67 14.59
N GLY A 42 -2.13 -5.07 13.79
CA GLY A 42 -0.94 -5.77 14.27
C GLY A 42 0.23 -4.83 14.55
N TYR A 43 0.39 -3.80 13.70
CA TYR A 43 1.50 -2.84 13.78
C TYR A 43 1.17 -1.55 13.01
N GLU A 44 1.93 -0.48 13.26
CA GLU A 44 1.81 0.78 12.52
C GLU A 44 2.10 0.57 11.03
N SER A 45 1.32 1.24 10.14
CA SER A 45 1.46 1.09 8.69
C SER A 45 2.87 1.37 8.18
N ARG A 46 3.39 0.43 7.38
CA ARG A 46 4.76 0.43 6.85
C ARG A 46 4.82 0.77 5.36
N ASP A 47 3.66 0.91 4.70
CA ASP A 47 3.62 1.32 3.30
C ASP A 47 3.81 2.84 3.18
N LYS A 48 4.61 3.25 2.18
CA LYS A 48 4.80 4.65 1.79
C LYS A 48 4.51 4.80 0.30
N LYS A 49 4.01 5.96 -0.09
CA LYS A 49 3.63 6.23 -1.48
C LYS A 49 3.99 7.63 -1.93
N CYS A 50 4.24 7.77 -3.22
CA CYS A 50 4.38 9.05 -3.92
C CYS A 50 3.51 9.06 -5.18
N LEU A 51 2.83 10.18 -5.44
CA LEU A 51 2.01 10.41 -6.63
C LEU A 51 2.07 11.89 -6.98
N CYS A 52 3.15 12.33 -7.58
CA CYS A 52 3.39 13.73 -7.82
C CYS A 52 3.70 14.06 -9.27
N ILE A 53 3.46 15.33 -9.62
CA ILE A 53 3.85 15.95 -10.87
C ILE A 53 4.94 16.97 -10.56
N SER A 54 6.12 16.81 -11.16
CA SER A 54 7.21 17.80 -11.07
C SER A 54 6.96 18.95 -12.03
N ASP A 55 6.67 18.62 -13.29
CA ASP A 55 6.36 19.59 -14.35
C ASP A 55 5.31 19.02 -15.33
N SER A 56 5.06 19.73 -16.43
CA SER A 56 4.09 19.29 -17.45
C SER A 56 4.43 17.94 -18.12
N ASN A 57 5.70 17.55 -18.08
CA ASN A 57 6.21 16.38 -18.80
C ASN A 57 6.74 15.29 -17.88
N THR A 58 6.77 15.51 -16.57
CA THR A 58 7.38 14.59 -15.61
C THR A 58 6.45 14.31 -14.44
N SER A 59 6.19 13.04 -14.19
CA SER A 59 5.38 12.57 -13.07
C SER A 59 6.02 11.34 -12.44
N LEU A 60 6.04 11.31 -11.11
CA LEU A 60 6.61 10.23 -10.32
C LEU A 60 5.53 9.54 -9.49
N TYR A 61 5.51 8.23 -9.56
CA TYR A 61 4.65 7.34 -8.77
C TYR A 61 5.51 6.31 -8.10
N ALA A 62 5.29 6.06 -6.82
CA ALA A 62 6.03 5.02 -6.11
C ALA A 62 5.17 4.41 -5.00
N ILE A 63 5.40 3.14 -4.73
CA ILE A 63 4.96 2.43 -3.53
C ILE A 63 6.17 1.71 -2.95
N LEU A 64 6.40 1.91 -1.66
CA LEU A 64 7.42 1.25 -0.90
C LEU A 64 6.75 0.53 0.27
N SER A 65 7.05 -0.75 0.42
CA SER A 65 6.52 -1.59 1.52
C SER A 65 7.65 -1.93 2.47
N GLY A 66 7.61 -1.33 3.68
CA GLY A 66 8.59 -1.61 4.71
C GLY A 66 8.38 -2.99 5.36
N HIS A 67 9.46 -3.67 5.67
CA HIS A 67 9.44 -4.88 6.50
C HIS A 67 10.33 -4.69 7.72
N ASN A 68 9.88 -5.20 8.86
CA ASN A 68 10.46 -4.99 10.19
C ASN A 68 10.53 -3.52 10.65
N GLY A 69 9.91 -2.59 9.93
CA GLY A 69 9.87 -1.16 10.23
C GLY A 69 9.58 -0.32 9.00
N VAL A 70 9.32 0.97 9.19
CA VAL A 70 8.92 1.91 8.13
C VAL A 70 10.08 2.81 7.68
N ILE A 71 11.10 2.99 8.51
CA ILE A 71 12.11 4.05 8.33
C ILE A 71 12.87 3.94 7.01
N VAL A 72 13.17 2.72 6.54
CA VAL A 72 13.85 2.52 5.25
C VAL A 72 12.95 2.92 4.09
N ALA A 73 11.67 2.55 4.13
CA ALA A 73 10.70 2.94 3.10
C ALA A 73 10.51 4.47 3.04
N GLU A 74 10.47 5.13 4.20
CA GLU A 74 10.30 6.58 4.30
C GLU A 74 11.49 7.36 3.76
N ASN A 75 12.69 7.01 4.21
CA ASN A 75 13.94 7.65 3.74
C ASN A 75 14.16 7.38 2.25
N ALA A 76 13.94 6.14 1.81
CA ALA A 76 14.07 5.75 0.40
C ALA A 76 13.17 6.56 -0.51
N LEU A 77 11.91 6.75 -0.12
CA LEU A 77 10.97 7.56 -0.90
C LEU A 77 11.43 8.99 -1.07
N GLN A 78 11.92 9.62 0.01
CA GLN A 78 12.39 11.00 0.00
C GLN A 78 13.63 11.18 -0.88
N GLU A 79 14.61 10.30 -0.75
CA GLU A 79 15.85 10.35 -1.53
C GLU A 79 15.61 10.07 -3.02
N MET A 80 14.83 9.03 -3.36
CA MET A 80 14.47 8.74 -4.74
C MET A 80 13.72 9.89 -5.40
N ALA A 81 12.78 10.51 -4.68
CA ALA A 81 12.06 11.67 -5.20
C ALA A 81 13.01 12.85 -5.43
N ALA A 82 13.97 13.11 -4.52
CA ALA A 82 14.94 14.18 -4.68
C ALA A 82 15.84 13.95 -5.89
N GLU A 83 16.43 12.78 -6.04
CA GLU A 83 17.31 12.43 -7.15
C GLU A 83 16.60 12.56 -8.52
N LEU A 84 15.35 12.13 -8.59
CA LEU A 84 14.60 12.10 -9.84
C LEU A 84 13.93 13.43 -10.20
N LEU A 85 13.53 14.25 -9.21
CA LEU A 85 12.71 15.45 -9.47
C LEU A 85 13.49 16.77 -9.39
N LEU A 86 14.67 16.79 -8.76
CA LEU A 86 15.42 18.03 -8.56
C LEU A 86 16.35 18.41 -9.74
N GLY A 87 15.92 18.09 -10.96
CA GLY A 87 16.53 18.64 -12.19
C GLY A 87 17.46 17.70 -12.95
N GLN A 88 17.82 16.55 -12.44
CA GLN A 88 18.72 15.61 -13.12
C GLN A 88 18.09 15.02 -14.41
N LEU A 89 16.77 14.83 -14.45
CA LEU A 89 16.05 14.36 -15.63
C LEU A 89 16.16 15.30 -16.83
N ASN A 90 16.35 16.59 -16.60
CA ASN A 90 16.42 17.60 -17.68
C ASN A 90 17.61 17.40 -18.61
N VAL A 91 18.69 16.81 -18.11
CA VAL A 91 19.91 16.51 -18.89
C VAL A 91 19.88 15.12 -19.54
N CYS A 92 18.91 14.28 -19.18
CA CYS A 92 18.76 12.94 -19.77
C CYS A 92 18.06 13.03 -21.12
N ASN A 93 18.81 12.75 -22.19
CA ASN A 93 18.31 12.84 -23.57
C ASN A 93 18.04 11.47 -24.22
N THR A 94 18.39 10.37 -23.57
CA THR A 94 18.17 9.00 -24.05
C THR A 94 17.46 8.17 -22.98
N ASP A 95 16.78 7.11 -23.43
CA ASP A 95 16.11 6.16 -22.52
C ASP A 95 17.11 5.50 -21.55
N GLU A 96 18.31 5.20 -22.03
CA GLU A 96 19.39 4.62 -21.21
C GLU A 96 19.84 5.56 -20.14
N ALA A 97 19.93 6.88 -20.41
CA ALA A 97 20.31 7.87 -19.42
C ALA A 97 19.24 7.99 -18.32
N VAL A 98 17.95 7.90 -18.67
CA VAL A 98 16.85 7.91 -17.69
C VAL A 98 16.86 6.64 -16.85
N LYS A 99 17.05 5.46 -17.47
CA LYS A 99 17.18 4.18 -16.76
C LYS A 99 18.37 4.17 -15.80
N GLU A 100 19.50 4.73 -16.23
CA GLU A 100 20.68 4.84 -15.38
C GLU A 100 20.45 5.78 -14.20
N LEU A 101 19.76 6.92 -14.41
CA LEU A 101 19.40 7.82 -13.33
C LEU A 101 18.49 7.13 -12.29
N ILE A 102 17.52 6.33 -12.75
CA ILE A 102 16.68 5.52 -11.84
C ILE A 102 17.56 4.53 -11.06
N ARG A 103 18.50 3.83 -11.72
CA ARG A 103 19.43 2.92 -11.04
C ARG A 103 20.25 3.64 -9.99
N GLN A 104 20.76 4.82 -10.31
CA GLN A 104 21.54 5.63 -9.38
C GLN A 104 20.71 6.09 -8.18
N SER A 105 19.44 6.43 -8.36
CA SER A 105 18.56 6.79 -7.25
C SER A 105 18.36 5.62 -6.27
N PHE A 106 18.23 4.39 -6.76
CA PHE A 106 18.22 3.20 -5.89
C PHE A 106 19.56 3.02 -5.17
N MET A 107 20.68 3.14 -5.88
CA MET A 107 22.02 2.96 -5.30
C MET A 107 22.33 4.02 -4.22
N SER A 108 21.91 5.26 -4.42
CA SER A 108 22.08 6.34 -3.44
C SER A 108 21.37 6.00 -2.13
N VAL A 109 20.13 5.54 -2.23
CA VAL A 109 19.33 5.12 -1.05
C VAL A 109 19.97 3.96 -0.30
N GLU A 110 20.43 2.92 -1.00
CA GLU A 110 21.09 1.78 -0.37
C GLU A 110 22.37 2.21 0.35
N LYS A 111 23.17 3.06 -0.28
CA LYS A 111 24.38 3.62 0.33
C LYS A 111 24.05 4.41 1.58
N ALA A 112 23.06 5.33 1.51
CA ALA A 112 22.65 6.13 2.66
C ALA A 112 22.15 5.25 3.82
N TYR A 113 21.43 4.16 3.52
CA TYR A 113 21.04 3.19 4.53
C TYR A 113 22.26 2.60 5.23
N PHE A 114 23.23 2.06 4.48
CA PHE A 114 24.45 1.47 5.08
C PHE A 114 25.22 2.50 5.90
N ASP A 115 25.37 3.72 5.42
CA ASP A 115 26.01 4.81 6.17
C ASP A 115 25.29 5.10 7.50
N SER A 116 23.96 5.06 7.49
CA SER A 116 23.13 5.34 8.68
C SER A 116 23.22 4.27 9.78
N ILE A 117 23.41 3.00 9.41
CA ILE A 117 23.45 1.88 10.35
C ILE A 117 24.83 1.56 10.92
N ASN A 118 25.91 2.19 10.40
CA ASN A 118 27.28 1.96 10.86
C ASN A 118 27.45 1.97 12.39
N PRO A 119 26.84 2.93 13.14
CA PRO A 119 26.93 2.92 14.60
C PRO A 119 26.29 1.68 15.27
N HIS A 120 25.17 1.20 14.69
CA HIS A 120 24.50 0.00 15.20
C HIS A 120 25.33 -1.27 14.96
N VAL A 121 25.92 -1.39 13.77
CA VAL A 121 26.83 -2.50 13.43
C VAL A 121 28.06 -2.49 14.34
N ALA A 122 28.70 -1.34 14.55
CA ALA A 122 29.85 -1.21 15.43
C ALA A 122 29.50 -1.61 16.90
N THR A 123 28.35 -1.15 17.39
CA THR A 123 27.89 -1.50 18.75
C THR A 123 27.61 -2.98 18.89
N LYS A 124 26.94 -3.61 17.91
CA LYS A 124 26.65 -5.04 17.88
C LYS A 124 27.94 -5.84 17.90
N THR A 125 28.90 -5.51 17.03
CA THR A 125 30.20 -6.18 16.93
C THR A 125 30.97 -6.09 18.25
N ALA A 126 31.00 -4.91 18.90
CA ALA A 126 31.66 -4.73 20.18
C ALA A 126 31.06 -5.62 21.27
N ILE A 127 29.73 -5.73 21.34
CA ILE A 127 29.04 -6.62 22.28
C ILE A 127 29.39 -8.09 22.01
N GLN A 128 29.34 -8.52 20.75
CA GLN A 128 29.66 -9.90 20.36
C GLN A 128 31.11 -10.29 20.70
N LEU A 129 32.06 -9.38 20.48
CA LEU A 129 33.47 -9.59 20.84
C LEU A 129 33.65 -9.72 22.34
N HIS A 130 32.97 -8.89 23.14
CA HIS A 130 33.05 -8.96 24.61
C HIS A 130 32.52 -10.30 25.13
N LEU A 131 31.34 -10.74 24.68
CA LEU A 131 30.74 -12.01 25.04
C LEU A 131 31.62 -13.22 24.63
N SER A 132 32.27 -13.14 23.49
CA SER A 132 33.17 -14.20 23.01
C SER A 132 34.47 -14.27 23.81
N ALA A 133 34.99 -13.13 24.28
CA ALA A 133 36.22 -13.07 25.08
C ALA A 133 36.05 -13.68 26.47
N ASP A 134 34.86 -13.62 27.07
CA ASP A 134 34.58 -14.16 28.38
C ASP A 134 34.36 -15.69 28.38
N GLY A 135 34.36 -16.34 27.22
CA GLY A 135 34.24 -17.80 27.06
C GLY A 135 32.93 -18.40 27.60
N MET A 136 31.91 -17.56 27.81
CA MET A 136 30.63 -17.97 28.38
C MET A 136 29.77 -18.70 27.34
N ASN A 137 29.05 -19.73 27.77
CA ASN A 137 28.06 -20.36 26.91
C ASN A 137 26.75 -19.55 26.88
N GLN A 138 25.90 -19.84 25.93
CA GLN A 138 24.65 -19.10 25.66
C GLN A 138 23.68 -19.13 26.88
N TYR A 139 23.74 -20.16 27.70
CA TYR A 139 22.90 -20.29 28.89
C TYR A 139 23.40 -19.36 30.04
N GLU A 140 24.70 -19.27 30.27
CA GLU A 140 25.32 -18.38 31.25
C GLU A 140 25.08 -16.91 30.87
N ILE A 141 25.19 -16.59 29.57
CA ILE A 141 24.87 -15.27 29.02
C ILE A 141 23.38 -14.92 29.30
N SER A 142 22.44 -15.86 29.08
CA SER A 142 21.02 -15.60 29.28
C SER A 142 20.65 -15.32 30.75
N GLN A 143 21.37 -15.89 31.68
CA GLN A 143 21.12 -15.69 33.12
C GLN A 143 21.78 -14.43 33.71
N GLN A 144 22.96 -14.05 33.21
CA GLN A 144 23.74 -12.96 33.81
C GLN A 144 23.61 -11.62 33.10
N PHE A 145 23.20 -11.64 31.79
CA PHE A 145 23.26 -10.46 30.91
C PHE A 145 21.95 -10.18 30.16
N GLU A 146 20.80 -10.31 30.83
CA GLU A 146 19.48 -10.05 30.20
C GLU A 146 19.44 -8.70 29.51
N ASN A 147 20.00 -7.64 30.08
CA ASN A 147 20.09 -6.32 29.48
C ASN A 147 20.92 -6.30 28.18
N VAL A 148 21.98 -7.12 28.11
CA VAL A 148 22.84 -7.22 26.93
C VAL A 148 22.11 -7.94 25.80
N LEU A 149 21.37 -9.00 26.11
CA LEU A 149 20.55 -9.72 25.14
C LEU A 149 19.43 -8.84 24.61
N GLN A 150 18.71 -8.11 25.46
CA GLN A 150 17.69 -7.15 25.03
C GLN A 150 18.27 -6.07 24.11
N LYS A 151 19.50 -5.60 24.38
CA LYS A 151 20.19 -4.66 23.52
C LYS A 151 20.57 -5.28 22.17
N LEU A 152 21.04 -6.53 22.15
CA LEU A 152 21.34 -7.26 20.90
C LEU A 152 20.07 -7.47 20.07
N ASP A 153 18.97 -7.84 20.71
CA ASP A 153 17.67 -8.00 20.02
C ASP A 153 17.19 -6.67 19.43
N SER A 154 17.31 -5.58 20.17
CA SER A 154 16.99 -4.23 19.67
C SER A 154 17.85 -3.84 18.46
N LEU A 155 19.16 -4.13 18.52
CA LEU A 155 20.08 -3.90 17.39
C LEU A 155 19.75 -4.79 16.18
N ASN A 156 19.46 -6.08 16.41
CA ASN A 156 19.04 -7.00 15.35
C ASN A 156 17.75 -6.54 14.68
N ASN A 157 16.78 -6.08 15.45
CA ASN A 157 15.53 -5.52 14.92
C ASN A 157 15.83 -4.29 14.03
N ALA A 158 16.64 -3.35 14.50
CA ALA A 158 17.03 -2.16 13.73
C ALA A 158 17.80 -2.53 12.45
N LEU A 159 18.70 -3.51 12.50
CA LEU A 159 19.51 -3.97 11.37
C LEU A 159 18.74 -4.86 10.37
N SER A 160 17.57 -5.37 10.75
CA SER A 160 16.69 -6.18 9.90
C SER A 160 15.69 -5.35 9.09
N VAL A 161 15.58 -4.05 9.36
CA VAL A 161 14.65 -3.17 8.66
C VAL A 161 15.03 -3.04 7.19
N GLY A 162 14.07 -3.22 6.32
CA GLY A 162 14.25 -3.08 4.88
C GLY A 162 12.97 -2.65 4.18
N SER A 163 13.02 -2.55 2.85
CA SER A 163 11.87 -2.19 2.03
C SER A 163 11.89 -2.83 0.66
N SER A 164 10.73 -3.29 0.21
CA SER A 164 10.43 -3.49 -1.20
C SER A 164 10.00 -2.15 -1.80
N ALA A 165 10.30 -1.93 -3.08
CA ALA A 165 9.93 -0.70 -3.76
C ALA A 165 9.52 -0.97 -5.22
N VAL A 166 8.51 -0.25 -5.70
CA VAL A 166 8.19 -0.08 -7.11
C VAL A 166 8.00 1.40 -7.41
N LEU A 167 8.69 1.86 -8.44
CA LEU A 167 8.71 3.24 -8.89
C LEU A 167 8.30 3.29 -10.36
N GLY A 168 7.35 4.15 -10.71
CA GLY A 168 6.95 4.47 -12.07
C GLY A 168 7.23 5.95 -12.37
N LEU A 169 8.08 6.22 -13.34
CA LEU A 169 8.40 7.55 -13.82
C LEU A 169 7.82 7.74 -15.22
N ILE A 170 6.99 8.77 -15.40
CA ILE A 170 6.58 9.22 -16.71
C ILE A 170 7.41 10.45 -17.04
N HIS A 171 8.19 10.38 -18.12
CA HIS A 171 8.99 11.49 -18.60
C HIS A 171 8.86 11.60 -20.13
N ARG A 172 8.48 12.78 -20.65
CA ARG A 172 8.29 13.04 -22.09
C ARG A 172 7.42 11.99 -22.80
N SER A 173 6.30 11.58 -22.17
CA SER A 173 5.38 10.56 -22.67
C SER A 173 5.93 9.13 -22.75
N HIS A 174 7.06 8.85 -22.12
CA HIS A 174 7.60 7.52 -21.95
C HIS A 174 7.49 7.09 -20.48
N LEU A 175 7.16 5.82 -20.27
CA LEU A 175 7.09 5.19 -18.96
C LEU A 175 8.39 4.43 -18.70
N TYR A 176 8.95 4.67 -17.52
CA TYR A 176 10.10 3.95 -16.96
C TYR A 176 9.69 3.38 -15.61
N LEU A 177 10.23 2.23 -15.28
CA LEU A 177 9.95 1.52 -14.04
C LEU A 177 11.24 1.04 -13.40
N GLY A 178 11.29 1.16 -12.07
CA GLY A 178 12.29 0.51 -11.25
C GLY A 178 11.59 -0.31 -10.16
N ASN A 179 12.01 -1.55 -9.93
CA ASN A 179 11.49 -2.33 -8.82
C ASN A 179 12.57 -3.16 -8.13
N ILE A 180 12.40 -3.33 -6.83
CA ILE A 180 13.15 -4.25 -5.99
C ILE A 180 12.20 -4.84 -4.95
N GLY A 181 12.27 -6.15 -4.74
CA GLY A 181 11.38 -6.85 -3.81
C GLY A 181 10.04 -7.26 -4.46
N ASN A 182 8.98 -7.27 -3.68
CA ASN A 182 7.68 -7.85 -4.04
C ASN A 182 6.59 -6.82 -4.36
N CYS A 183 6.92 -5.53 -4.42
CA CYS A 183 6.00 -4.53 -4.96
C CYS A 183 5.89 -4.72 -6.47
N ARG A 184 4.68 -4.57 -7.04
CA ARG A 184 4.41 -4.93 -8.43
C ARG A 184 3.84 -3.78 -9.24
N ALA A 185 4.19 -3.73 -10.53
CA ALA A 185 3.64 -2.81 -11.51
C ALA A 185 2.99 -3.54 -12.67
N LEU A 186 1.76 -3.13 -13.04
CA LEU A 186 1.02 -3.65 -14.18
C LEU A 186 0.68 -2.51 -15.14
N LEU A 187 0.90 -2.74 -16.44
CA LEU A 187 0.40 -1.86 -17.50
C LEU A 187 -0.79 -2.51 -18.19
N CYS A 188 -1.91 -1.81 -18.18
CA CYS A 188 -3.14 -2.25 -18.84
C CYS A 188 -3.32 -1.51 -20.16
N LYS A 189 -3.49 -2.28 -21.23
CA LYS A 189 -3.69 -1.79 -22.60
C LYS A 189 -4.93 -2.43 -23.22
N THR A 190 -5.53 -1.77 -24.20
CA THR A 190 -6.50 -2.41 -25.08
C THR A 190 -5.83 -2.88 -26.35
N ASP A 191 -6.25 -4.04 -26.82
CA ASP A 191 -5.89 -4.57 -28.15
C ASP A 191 -6.76 -3.97 -29.26
N GLU A 192 -6.59 -4.45 -30.50
CA GLU A 192 -7.34 -4.02 -31.68
C GLU A 192 -8.85 -4.33 -31.59
N HIS A 193 -9.26 -5.22 -30.68
CA HIS A 193 -10.65 -5.61 -30.44
C HIS A 193 -11.24 -4.92 -29.19
N ASP A 194 -10.55 -3.88 -28.68
CA ASP A 194 -10.90 -3.17 -27.43
C ASP A 194 -10.91 -4.08 -26.18
N THR A 195 -10.25 -5.25 -26.25
CA THR A 195 -10.10 -6.16 -25.14
C THR A 195 -8.96 -5.69 -24.24
N LEU A 196 -9.24 -5.61 -22.92
CA LEU A 196 -8.25 -5.17 -21.94
C LEU A 196 -7.23 -6.29 -21.68
N THR A 197 -5.97 -5.99 -21.94
CA THR A 197 -4.82 -6.87 -21.68
C THR A 197 -3.99 -6.31 -20.54
N VAL A 198 -3.38 -7.19 -19.74
CA VAL A 198 -2.51 -6.82 -18.62
C VAL A 198 -1.11 -7.38 -18.81
N THR A 199 -0.12 -6.52 -18.64
CA THR A 199 1.30 -6.90 -18.66
C THR A 199 1.95 -6.50 -17.34
N GLN A 200 2.53 -7.46 -16.63
CA GLN A 200 3.39 -7.17 -15.48
C GLN A 200 4.73 -6.63 -15.97
N LEU A 201 5.12 -5.45 -15.52
CA LEU A 201 6.35 -4.78 -15.91
C LEU A 201 7.47 -4.94 -14.87
N SER A 202 7.12 -5.27 -13.64
CA SER A 202 8.06 -5.56 -12.55
C SER A 202 8.41 -7.04 -12.47
N VAL A 203 9.50 -7.37 -11.81
CA VAL A 203 9.89 -8.75 -11.48
C VAL A 203 9.64 -8.98 -9.98
N ASP A 204 8.98 -10.08 -9.65
CA ASP A 204 8.77 -10.46 -8.25
C ASP A 204 10.03 -11.12 -7.70
N HIS A 205 10.64 -10.53 -6.68
CA HIS A 205 11.84 -11.05 -6.05
C HIS A 205 11.48 -11.86 -4.79
N ASN A 206 10.97 -13.07 -5.02
CA ASN A 206 10.57 -14.01 -3.97
C ASN A 206 10.85 -15.47 -4.37
N LEU A 207 10.53 -16.40 -3.47
CA LEU A 207 10.77 -17.84 -3.67
C LEU A 207 9.84 -18.48 -4.72
N LEU A 208 8.77 -17.81 -5.15
CA LEU A 208 7.90 -18.27 -6.24
C LEU A 208 8.54 -17.97 -7.61
N ASN A 209 9.50 -17.05 -7.66
CA ASN A 209 10.30 -16.79 -8.85
C ASN A 209 11.39 -17.86 -8.98
N ALA A 210 11.33 -18.64 -10.07
CA ALA A 210 12.23 -19.77 -10.31
C ALA A 210 13.72 -19.34 -10.37
N GLU A 211 14.03 -18.15 -10.89
CA GLU A 211 15.39 -17.63 -10.98
C GLU A 211 15.94 -17.29 -9.60
N GLU A 212 15.14 -16.64 -8.75
CA GLU A 212 15.50 -16.32 -7.37
C GLU A 212 15.65 -17.59 -6.51
N ALA A 213 14.72 -18.53 -6.65
CA ALA A 213 14.81 -19.83 -5.97
C ALA A 213 16.08 -20.59 -6.39
N ALA A 214 16.39 -20.63 -7.69
CA ALA A 214 17.61 -21.26 -8.20
C ALA A 214 18.89 -20.55 -7.75
N ARG A 215 18.86 -19.20 -7.61
CA ARG A 215 19.96 -18.42 -7.06
C ARG A 215 20.24 -18.82 -5.61
N LEU A 216 19.22 -18.86 -4.77
CA LEU A 216 19.35 -19.23 -3.36
C LEU A 216 19.79 -20.69 -3.18
N PHE A 217 19.28 -21.60 -4.01
CA PHE A 217 19.72 -22.99 -4.02
C PHE A 217 21.22 -23.14 -4.33
N ARG A 218 21.74 -22.38 -5.31
CA ARG A 218 23.17 -22.35 -5.63
C ARG A 218 24.02 -21.81 -4.48
N LEU A 219 23.45 -20.99 -3.60
CA LEU A 219 24.12 -20.53 -2.37
C LEU A 219 24.07 -21.55 -1.23
N GLY A 220 23.47 -22.72 -1.43
CA GLY A 220 23.34 -23.78 -0.41
C GLY A 220 22.13 -23.63 0.52
N LEU A 221 21.18 -22.77 0.16
CA LEU A 221 19.93 -22.61 0.92
C LEU A 221 18.81 -23.46 0.28
N MET A 222 18.12 -24.22 1.12
CA MET A 222 16.99 -25.06 0.69
C MET A 222 15.67 -24.44 1.16
N ALA A 223 14.54 -24.88 0.57
CA ALA A 223 13.20 -24.42 0.94
C ALA A 223 12.94 -24.51 2.47
N GLN A 224 13.42 -25.57 3.12
CA GLN A 224 13.31 -25.79 4.56
C GLN A 224 13.95 -24.67 5.41
N ASN A 225 14.96 -23.98 4.89
CA ASN A 225 15.56 -22.83 5.57
C ASN A 225 14.58 -21.67 5.73
N PHE A 226 13.58 -21.56 4.83
CA PHE A 226 12.63 -20.45 4.76
C PHE A 226 11.28 -20.75 5.41
N GLU A 227 10.97 -22.01 5.76
CA GLU A 227 9.74 -22.38 6.43
C GLU A 227 9.61 -21.77 7.83
N ARG A 228 10.75 -21.49 8.48
CA ARG A 228 10.80 -21.00 9.87
C ARG A 228 11.10 -19.51 9.99
N VAL A 229 11.58 -18.88 8.92
CA VAL A 229 11.87 -17.44 8.89
C VAL A 229 11.24 -16.86 7.63
N PRO A 230 10.28 -15.98 7.78
CA PRO A 230 9.68 -15.32 6.62
C PRO A 230 10.75 -14.45 5.93
N LEU A 231 11.26 -14.93 4.82
CA LEU A 231 12.03 -14.08 3.93
C LEU A 231 11.02 -13.23 3.15
N TYR A 232 10.86 -11.98 3.54
CA TYR A 232 9.89 -11.06 2.92
C TYR A 232 10.14 -10.87 1.42
N SER A 233 11.42 -10.83 1.03
CA SER A 233 11.86 -10.80 -0.36
C SER A 233 13.32 -11.23 -0.48
N THR A 234 13.70 -11.74 -1.65
CA THR A 234 15.06 -12.16 -1.97
C THR A 234 15.95 -11.00 -2.42
N ARG A 235 15.33 -9.84 -2.74
CA ARG A 235 16.01 -8.57 -3.03
C ARG A 235 15.25 -7.44 -2.34
N CYS A 236 15.96 -6.51 -1.69
CA CYS A 236 15.34 -5.36 -1.03
C CYS A 236 16.33 -4.22 -0.83
N ILE A 237 15.81 -3.05 -0.48
CA ILE A 237 16.57 -1.92 0.08
C ILE A 237 16.79 -2.21 1.57
N GLY A 238 17.97 -1.92 2.11
CA GLY A 238 18.28 -2.14 3.52
C GLY A 238 18.41 -3.63 3.89
N ASN A 239 17.99 -4.00 5.09
CA ASN A 239 18.06 -5.34 5.64
C ASN A 239 19.51 -5.89 5.74
N TYR A 240 20.31 -5.24 6.60
CA TYR A 240 21.70 -5.64 6.83
C TYR A 240 21.84 -7.12 7.21
N LEU A 241 20.92 -7.66 8.04
CA LEU A 241 20.99 -9.06 8.48
C LEU A 241 20.73 -10.08 7.36
N GLY A 242 20.06 -9.69 6.28
CA GLY A 242 19.91 -10.54 5.10
C GLY A 242 21.09 -10.43 4.12
N LYS A 243 21.91 -9.39 4.27
CA LYS A 243 23.08 -9.05 3.42
C LYS A 243 24.37 -9.22 4.19
N ALA A 244 25.18 -8.19 4.36
CA ALA A 244 26.48 -8.24 5.00
C ALA A 244 26.51 -8.97 6.38
N GLY A 245 25.40 -8.90 7.13
CA GLY A 245 25.23 -9.57 8.44
C GLY A 245 24.64 -10.98 8.39
N TYR A 246 24.46 -11.59 7.22
CA TYR A 246 23.73 -12.86 7.08
C TYR A 246 24.33 -14.04 7.86
N LYS A 247 25.63 -14.01 8.16
CA LYS A 247 26.31 -15.03 8.97
C LYS A 247 25.81 -15.05 10.43
N ASP A 248 25.29 -13.94 10.92
CA ASP A 248 24.70 -13.84 12.27
C ASP A 248 23.27 -14.40 12.33
N CYS A 249 22.67 -14.68 11.17
CA CYS A 249 21.34 -15.25 11.09
C CYS A 249 21.43 -16.77 10.90
N ASN A 250 21.04 -17.53 11.92
CA ASN A 250 21.14 -19.00 11.95
C ASN A 250 20.58 -19.68 10.67
N PHE A 251 19.53 -19.11 10.07
CA PHE A 251 18.86 -19.69 8.90
C PHE A 251 19.56 -19.36 7.58
N LEU A 252 20.36 -18.29 7.55
CA LEU A 252 21.07 -17.81 6.37
C LEU A 252 22.58 -18.09 6.45
N SER A 253 23.09 -18.40 7.64
CA SER A 253 24.52 -18.56 7.93
C SER A 253 25.22 -19.64 7.09
N SER A 254 24.46 -20.66 6.63
CA SER A 254 24.97 -21.72 5.76
C SER A 254 25.23 -21.27 4.31
N ALA A 255 24.68 -20.12 3.91
CA ALA A 255 24.88 -19.59 2.56
C ALA A 255 26.36 -19.30 2.25
N THR A 256 26.77 -19.57 1.01
CA THR A 256 28.13 -19.31 0.54
C THR A 256 28.41 -17.84 0.20
N ALA A 257 27.34 -17.05 -0.07
CA ALA A 257 27.38 -15.60 -0.28
C ALA A 257 26.08 -14.97 0.23
N GLU A 258 25.94 -13.66 0.11
CA GLU A 258 24.75 -12.91 0.56
C GLU A 258 23.46 -13.44 -0.06
N PRO A 259 22.50 -13.93 0.76
CA PRO A 259 21.24 -14.48 0.24
C PRO A 259 20.26 -13.42 -0.21
N VAL A 260 20.19 -12.30 0.50
CA VAL A 260 19.42 -11.13 0.08
C VAL A 260 20.37 -10.17 -0.63
N ILE A 261 19.97 -9.69 -1.80
CA ILE A 261 20.84 -8.80 -2.59
C ILE A 261 20.13 -7.47 -2.89
N PHE A 262 20.94 -6.47 -3.20
CA PHE A 262 20.48 -5.20 -3.72
C PHE A 262 20.75 -5.14 -5.22
N GLU A 263 19.76 -5.51 -6.02
CA GLU A 263 19.80 -5.49 -7.47
C GLU A 263 18.42 -5.14 -8.02
N PRO A 264 18.14 -3.84 -8.27
CA PRO A 264 16.86 -3.41 -8.80
C PRO A 264 16.73 -3.76 -10.28
N GLU A 265 15.52 -4.17 -10.69
CA GLU A 265 15.15 -4.31 -12.10
C GLU A 265 14.67 -2.97 -12.64
N ILE A 266 15.21 -2.56 -13.80
CA ILE A 266 14.87 -1.30 -14.46
C ILE A 266 14.38 -1.58 -15.87
N VAL A 267 13.13 -1.19 -16.14
CA VAL A 267 12.49 -1.28 -17.45
C VAL A 267 12.07 0.13 -17.89
N GLY A 268 12.17 0.46 -19.18
CA GLY A 268 11.78 1.82 -19.59
C GLY A 268 11.88 2.07 -21.08
N GLY A 269 11.53 3.30 -21.47
CA GLY A 269 11.36 3.70 -22.87
C GLY A 269 10.03 3.22 -23.43
N ILE A 270 9.05 2.86 -22.58
CA ILE A 270 7.73 2.40 -23.02
C ILE A 270 6.90 3.63 -23.39
N GLN A 271 6.64 3.82 -24.70
CA GLN A 271 5.82 4.93 -25.17
C GLN A 271 4.36 4.79 -24.68
N ILE A 272 3.83 5.84 -24.06
CA ILE A 272 2.42 5.92 -23.67
C ILE A 272 1.59 6.27 -24.89
N THR A 273 0.89 5.28 -25.44
CA THR A 273 0.02 5.39 -26.60
C THR A 273 -1.45 5.48 -26.18
N PRO A 274 -2.39 5.84 -27.09
CA PRO A 274 -3.83 5.80 -26.80
C PRO A 274 -4.35 4.41 -26.38
N ALA A 275 -3.66 3.33 -26.73
CA ALA A 275 -4.00 1.99 -26.28
C ALA A 275 -3.69 1.75 -24.78
N CYS A 276 -2.80 2.55 -24.17
CA CYS A 276 -2.54 2.48 -22.74
C CYS A 276 -3.74 3.04 -21.97
N ARG A 277 -4.35 2.22 -21.12
CA ARG A 277 -5.54 2.59 -20.35
C ARG A 277 -5.20 3.08 -18.96
N PHE A 278 -4.43 2.31 -18.21
CA PHE A 278 -3.97 2.68 -16.88
C PHE A 278 -2.74 1.87 -16.46
N LEU A 279 -1.98 2.46 -15.55
CA LEU A 279 -0.88 1.83 -14.82
C LEU A 279 -1.35 1.53 -13.40
N VAL A 280 -0.99 0.37 -12.89
CA VAL A 280 -1.25 -0.05 -11.51
C VAL A 280 0.07 -0.26 -10.80
N LEU A 281 0.24 0.32 -9.62
CA LEU A 281 1.30 -0.03 -8.69
C LEU A 281 0.67 -0.66 -7.43
N MET A 282 1.32 -1.68 -6.89
CA MET A 282 0.83 -2.45 -5.74
C MET A 282 1.91 -2.64 -4.70
N SER A 283 1.52 -2.55 -3.42
CA SER A 283 2.38 -2.94 -2.30
C SER A 283 2.60 -4.45 -2.24
N SER A 284 3.65 -4.88 -1.57
CA SER A 284 3.94 -6.29 -1.35
C SER A 284 2.82 -7.02 -0.59
N GLY A 285 2.18 -6.33 0.37
CA GLY A 285 1.04 -6.87 1.11
C GLY A 285 -0.20 -7.08 0.22
N LEU A 286 -0.47 -6.19 -0.75
CA LEU A 286 -1.52 -6.40 -1.73
C LEU A 286 -1.23 -7.61 -2.62
N CYS A 287 0.02 -7.75 -3.09
CA CYS A 287 0.42 -8.90 -3.90
C CYS A 287 0.23 -10.22 -3.15
N ARG A 288 0.58 -10.25 -1.85
CA ARG A 288 0.38 -11.42 -0.98
C ARG A 288 -1.10 -11.71 -0.77
N ALA A 289 -1.90 -10.71 -0.40
CA ALA A 289 -3.33 -10.89 -0.21
C ALA A 289 -4.04 -11.42 -1.46
N LEU A 290 -3.64 -10.96 -2.65
CA LEU A 290 -4.15 -11.49 -3.92
C LEU A 290 -3.73 -12.95 -4.16
N HIS A 291 -2.51 -13.33 -3.78
CA HIS A 291 -2.05 -14.72 -3.88
C HIS A 291 -2.80 -15.63 -2.92
N ASP A 292 -3.10 -15.18 -1.71
CA ASP A 292 -3.84 -15.91 -0.69
C ASP A 292 -5.31 -16.16 -1.13
N ILE A 293 -5.94 -15.18 -1.80
CA ILE A 293 -7.30 -15.29 -2.33
C ILE A 293 -7.34 -16.10 -3.64
N PHE A 294 -6.36 -15.87 -4.53
CA PHE A 294 -6.26 -16.49 -5.86
C PHE A 294 -4.95 -17.26 -5.98
N PRO A 295 -4.86 -18.44 -5.36
CA PRO A 295 -3.65 -19.25 -5.40
C PRO A 295 -3.32 -19.69 -6.84
N GLY A 296 -2.03 -19.68 -7.18
CA GLY A 296 -1.55 -20.04 -8.51
C GLY A 296 -0.47 -19.07 -8.99
N ASP A 297 -0.43 -18.85 -10.30
CA ASP A 297 0.55 -17.93 -10.88
C ASP A 297 0.13 -16.45 -10.72
N ALA A 298 1.12 -15.57 -10.77
CA ALA A 298 0.91 -14.13 -10.66
C ALA A 298 -0.01 -13.59 -11.78
N SER A 299 -0.06 -14.22 -12.94
CA SER A 299 -0.88 -13.76 -14.07
C SER A 299 -2.38 -13.89 -13.76
N THR A 300 -2.78 -14.92 -13.01
CA THR A 300 -4.17 -15.12 -12.58
C THR A 300 -4.59 -14.00 -11.61
N SER A 301 -3.82 -13.77 -10.55
CA SER A 301 -4.12 -12.70 -9.58
C SER A 301 -4.10 -11.30 -10.22
N ASN A 302 -3.19 -11.06 -11.17
CA ASN A 302 -3.13 -9.81 -11.93
C ASN A 302 -4.38 -9.58 -12.78
N ARG A 303 -4.88 -10.62 -13.49
CA ARG A 303 -6.11 -10.53 -14.29
C ARG A 303 -7.34 -10.25 -13.42
N GLU A 304 -7.45 -10.95 -12.28
CA GLU A 304 -8.56 -10.73 -11.35
C GLU A 304 -8.55 -9.30 -10.77
N LEU A 305 -7.38 -8.79 -10.38
CA LEU A 305 -7.24 -7.41 -9.94
C LEU A 305 -7.69 -6.42 -11.03
N VAL A 306 -7.21 -6.60 -12.26
CA VAL A 306 -7.54 -5.70 -13.38
C VAL A 306 -9.03 -5.80 -13.74
N ARG A 307 -9.65 -6.98 -13.63
CA ARG A 307 -11.10 -7.16 -13.78
C ARG A 307 -11.86 -6.34 -12.72
N MET A 308 -11.47 -6.44 -11.43
CA MET A 308 -12.08 -5.66 -10.36
C MET A 308 -11.92 -4.14 -10.59
N ILE A 309 -10.75 -3.69 -11.01
CA ILE A 309 -10.49 -2.28 -11.33
C ILE A 309 -11.39 -1.82 -12.48
N SER A 310 -11.51 -2.63 -13.54
CA SER A 310 -12.35 -2.30 -14.70
C SER A 310 -13.83 -2.19 -14.33
N GLU A 311 -14.33 -3.08 -13.47
CA GLU A 311 -15.70 -2.99 -12.94
C GLU A 311 -15.91 -1.70 -12.15
N GLU A 312 -14.98 -1.36 -11.25
CA GLU A 312 -15.11 -0.16 -10.42
C GLU A 312 -14.97 1.14 -11.24
N PHE A 313 -14.26 1.15 -12.36
CA PHE A 313 -14.26 2.28 -13.29
C PHE A 313 -15.66 2.63 -13.82
N HIS A 314 -16.58 1.66 -13.91
CA HIS A 314 -17.95 1.90 -14.32
C HIS A 314 -18.87 2.35 -13.16
N ASN A 315 -18.48 2.04 -11.92
CA ASN A 315 -19.30 2.27 -10.74
C ASN A 315 -18.92 3.57 -9.99
N GLN A 316 -17.67 4.00 -10.09
CA GLN A 316 -17.13 5.11 -9.31
C GLN A 316 -16.89 6.35 -10.18
N SER A 317 -17.20 7.53 -9.63
CA SER A 317 -16.97 8.81 -10.31
C SER A 317 -15.59 9.41 -10.09
N THR A 318 -14.78 8.82 -9.21
CA THR A 318 -13.44 9.30 -8.86
C THR A 318 -12.44 8.15 -8.86
N LEU A 319 -11.18 8.44 -9.22
CA LEU A 319 -10.11 7.44 -9.20
C LEU A 319 -9.80 6.92 -7.79
N GLY A 320 -9.87 7.80 -6.80
CA GLY A 320 -9.74 7.39 -5.39
C GLY A 320 -10.85 6.43 -4.97
N GLY A 321 -12.10 6.68 -5.41
CA GLY A 321 -13.22 5.77 -5.20
C GLY A 321 -12.99 4.40 -5.85
N VAL A 322 -12.49 4.38 -7.10
CA VAL A 322 -12.12 3.12 -7.78
C VAL A 322 -11.09 2.33 -6.98
N ALA A 323 -9.97 2.97 -6.64
CA ALA A 323 -8.88 2.30 -5.93
C ALA A 323 -9.32 1.81 -4.53
N GLN A 324 -10.04 2.64 -3.77
CA GLN A 324 -10.50 2.29 -2.42
C GLN A 324 -11.56 1.18 -2.44
N SER A 325 -12.47 1.19 -3.41
CA SER A 325 -13.49 0.13 -3.57
C SER A 325 -12.84 -1.22 -3.89
N VAL A 326 -11.85 -1.25 -4.78
CA VAL A 326 -11.09 -2.46 -5.08
C VAL A 326 -10.36 -2.98 -3.84
N VAL A 327 -9.66 -2.12 -3.11
CA VAL A 327 -8.98 -2.49 -1.86
C VAL A 327 -9.97 -3.07 -0.84
N HIS A 328 -11.14 -2.42 -0.68
CA HIS A 328 -12.17 -2.92 0.22
C HIS A 328 -12.64 -4.34 -0.15
N ARG A 329 -12.90 -4.60 -1.44
CA ARG A 329 -13.28 -5.93 -1.95
C ARG A 329 -12.21 -6.99 -1.66
N ILE A 330 -10.93 -6.65 -1.86
CA ILE A 330 -9.81 -7.57 -1.61
C ILE A 330 -9.68 -7.87 -0.11
N VAL A 331 -9.74 -6.84 0.74
CA VAL A 331 -9.68 -7.00 2.20
C VAL A 331 -10.81 -7.88 2.72
N GLN A 332 -12.02 -7.68 2.20
CA GLN A 332 -13.18 -8.49 2.55
C GLN A 332 -12.98 -9.95 2.10
N ALA A 333 -12.63 -10.17 0.83
CA ALA A 333 -12.41 -11.50 0.29
C ALA A 333 -11.29 -12.27 1.03
N HIS A 334 -10.21 -11.57 1.43
CA HIS A 334 -9.11 -12.18 2.17
C HIS A 334 -9.57 -12.65 3.57
N HIS A 335 -10.34 -11.85 4.27
CA HIS A 335 -10.92 -12.23 5.55
C HIS A 335 -11.94 -13.35 5.41
N ASP A 336 -12.81 -13.32 4.39
CA ASP A 336 -13.80 -14.35 4.15
C ASP A 336 -13.12 -15.69 3.81
N THR A 337 -12.02 -15.67 3.06
CA THR A 337 -11.19 -16.87 2.80
C THR A 337 -10.62 -17.45 4.10
N TYR A 338 -10.10 -16.61 4.99
CA TYR A 338 -9.63 -17.05 6.31
C TYR A 338 -10.74 -17.71 7.11
N MET A 339 -11.90 -17.06 7.22
CA MET A 339 -13.04 -17.60 7.97
C MET A 339 -13.56 -18.92 7.39
N GLN A 340 -13.58 -19.06 6.06
CA GLN A 340 -13.94 -20.32 5.40
C GLN A 340 -12.98 -21.45 5.77
N LEU A 341 -11.65 -21.20 5.81
CA LEU A 341 -10.67 -22.20 6.22
C LEU A 341 -10.89 -22.63 7.68
N VAL A 342 -11.19 -21.68 8.58
CA VAL A 342 -11.49 -21.98 9.99
C VAL A 342 -12.76 -22.81 10.13
N GLU A 343 -13.86 -22.42 9.48
CA GLU A 343 -15.14 -23.10 9.51
C GLU A 343 -15.06 -24.53 8.93
N GLU A 344 -14.31 -24.71 7.85
CA GLU A 344 -14.10 -26.02 7.22
C GLU A 344 -13.04 -26.88 7.93
N HIS A 345 -12.45 -26.40 9.04
CA HIS A 345 -11.37 -27.07 9.78
C HIS A 345 -10.19 -27.48 8.89
N LYS A 346 -9.93 -26.68 7.84
CA LYS A 346 -8.79 -26.83 6.95
C LYS A 346 -7.53 -26.22 7.57
N PRO A 347 -6.34 -26.65 7.14
CA PRO A 347 -5.10 -25.98 7.58
C PRO A 347 -5.13 -24.49 7.19
N VAL A 348 -5.04 -23.63 8.20
CA VAL A 348 -4.98 -22.19 8.00
C VAL A 348 -3.59 -21.81 7.51
N THR A 349 -3.50 -21.29 6.29
CA THR A 349 -2.23 -20.91 5.64
C THR A 349 -1.77 -19.50 6.02
N PHE A 350 -2.70 -18.66 6.47
CA PHE A 350 -2.42 -17.29 6.93
C PHE A 350 -3.44 -16.88 8.01
N ASN A 351 -3.00 -16.13 9.00
CA ASN A 351 -3.84 -15.60 10.08
C ASN A 351 -3.73 -14.07 10.21
N SER A 352 -3.15 -13.43 9.21
CA SER A 352 -2.95 -11.99 9.17
C SER A 352 -2.85 -11.52 7.73
N ARG A 353 -3.09 -10.22 7.54
CA ARG A 353 -2.89 -9.51 6.29
C ARG A 353 -1.99 -8.31 6.55
N ASP A 354 -0.99 -8.11 5.71
CA ASP A 354 -0.13 -6.93 5.73
C ASP A 354 -0.87 -5.66 5.28
N ASP A 355 -0.21 -4.51 5.37
CA ASP A 355 -0.70 -3.27 4.78
C ASP A 355 -0.96 -3.45 3.28
N VAL A 356 -2.01 -2.83 2.80
CA VAL A 356 -2.42 -2.89 1.39
C VAL A 356 -2.44 -1.48 0.83
N THR A 357 -1.69 -1.26 -0.24
CA THR A 357 -1.71 -0.01 -1.01
C THR A 357 -1.85 -0.32 -2.49
N LEU A 358 -2.86 0.28 -3.12
CA LEU A 358 -3.15 0.23 -4.55
C LEU A 358 -3.11 1.65 -5.12
N LEU A 359 -2.24 1.90 -6.10
CA LEU A 359 -2.19 3.15 -6.86
C LEU A 359 -2.59 2.87 -8.31
N ILE A 360 -3.54 3.63 -8.83
CA ILE A 360 -4.00 3.58 -10.22
C ILE A 360 -3.69 4.90 -10.89
N ARG A 361 -2.85 4.91 -11.92
CA ARG A 361 -2.62 6.05 -12.81
C ARG A 361 -3.42 5.85 -14.09
N ASN A 362 -4.49 6.62 -14.22
CA ASN A 362 -5.37 6.55 -15.38
C ASN A 362 -4.79 7.35 -16.55
N PHE A 363 -4.66 6.73 -17.73
CA PHE A 363 -4.26 7.40 -18.96
C PHE A 363 -5.49 7.81 -19.77
N ASN A 364 -6.35 6.86 -20.10
CA ASN A 364 -7.44 7.04 -21.05
C ASN A 364 -8.73 6.29 -20.70
N TYR A 365 -8.91 5.85 -19.46
CA TYR A 365 -10.16 5.22 -19.07
C TYR A 365 -11.19 6.27 -18.66
N VAL A 366 -12.39 6.20 -19.22
CA VAL A 366 -13.45 7.19 -18.98
C VAL A 366 -14.20 6.83 -17.69
N LEU A 367 -14.28 7.77 -16.76
CA LEU A 367 -15.10 7.64 -15.57
C LEU A 367 -16.52 8.17 -15.80
N PRO A 368 -17.55 7.59 -15.15
CA PRO A 368 -18.89 8.12 -15.15
C PRO A 368 -18.91 9.57 -14.61
N LYS A 369 -19.73 10.43 -15.21
CA LYS A 369 -19.90 11.78 -14.68
C LYS A 369 -20.66 11.68 -13.35
N ALA A 370 -20.17 12.31 -12.31
CA ALA A 370 -20.89 12.44 -11.07
C ALA A 370 -22.26 13.08 -11.32
N PHE A 371 -23.33 12.46 -10.86
CA PHE A 371 -24.67 13.04 -10.94
C PHE A 371 -24.71 14.30 -10.07
N VAL A 372 -24.57 15.45 -10.69
CA VAL A 372 -24.89 16.73 -10.07
C VAL A 372 -26.41 16.78 -9.99
N ASN A 373 -26.98 16.46 -8.81
CA ASN A 373 -28.38 16.75 -8.52
C ASN A 373 -28.57 18.28 -8.54
N ARG A 374 -28.75 18.84 -9.73
CA ARG A 374 -29.28 20.20 -9.86
C ARG A 374 -30.75 20.16 -9.44
N LYS A 375 -31.04 20.48 -8.20
CA LYS A 375 -32.36 21.00 -7.82
C LYS A 375 -32.54 22.35 -8.52
N ASN A 376 -32.92 22.33 -9.78
CA ASN A 376 -33.48 23.52 -10.44
C ASN A 376 -34.97 23.43 -10.31
N GLY A 377 -35.52 24.25 -9.41
CA GLY A 377 -36.89 24.71 -9.53
C GLY A 377 -37.00 25.56 -10.79
N GLY A 378 -37.90 25.19 -11.67
CA GLY A 378 -38.21 25.98 -12.87
C GLY A 378 -38.94 25.13 -13.91
N ASN A 379 -40.30 25.20 -13.90
CA ASN A 379 -41.16 24.71 -14.97
C ASN A 379 -40.62 25.04 -16.36
N ARG A 380 -40.41 24.03 -17.19
CA ARG A 380 -40.70 24.10 -18.61
C ARG A 380 -40.94 22.70 -19.16
N SER A 381 -42.22 22.51 -19.55
CA SER A 381 -42.71 21.44 -20.42
C SER A 381 -41.92 21.39 -21.71
N LEU A 382 -41.41 20.22 -22.10
CA LEU A 382 -41.19 19.86 -23.49
C LEU A 382 -41.35 18.34 -23.62
N ASN A 383 -42.38 17.99 -24.35
CA ASN A 383 -42.71 16.66 -24.83
C ASN A 383 -41.59 16.16 -25.77
N SER A 384 -41.07 14.95 -25.53
CA SER A 384 -40.62 14.07 -26.59
C SER A 384 -40.83 12.62 -26.16
N THR A 385 -41.85 12.05 -26.77
CA THR A 385 -42.20 10.64 -26.80
C THR A 385 -41.10 9.83 -27.51
N THR A 386 -40.54 8.84 -26.82
CA THR A 386 -40.05 7.63 -27.49
C THR A 386 -40.43 6.44 -26.62
N SER A 387 -41.38 5.70 -27.15
CA SER A 387 -41.90 4.43 -26.69
C SER A 387 -40.90 3.31 -26.85
N PHE A 388 -40.63 2.53 -25.80
CA PHE A 388 -40.20 1.15 -25.96
C PHE A 388 -41.13 0.25 -25.15
N SER A 389 -41.70 -0.70 -25.89
CA SER A 389 -42.68 -1.67 -25.48
C SER A 389 -42.12 -2.71 -24.50
N SER A 390 -42.91 -2.93 -23.44
CA SER A 390 -42.80 -4.06 -22.54
C SER A 390 -43.45 -5.30 -23.14
N ASN A 391 -42.82 -6.47 -22.94
CA ASN A 391 -43.53 -7.72 -22.93
C ASN A 391 -43.29 -8.46 -21.63
N SER A 392 -44.40 -8.72 -21.00
CA SER A 392 -44.63 -9.44 -19.74
C SER A 392 -44.58 -10.95 -19.93
N SER A 393 -44.15 -11.69 -18.91
CA SER A 393 -44.85 -12.92 -18.53
C SER A 393 -44.54 -13.31 -17.08
N ASP A 394 -45.62 -13.52 -16.39
CA ASP A 394 -45.91 -13.99 -15.05
C ASP A 394 -45.06 -15.05 -14.42
N ALA A 395 -44.88 -14.95 -13.11
CA ALA A 395 -45.21 -15.94 -12.10
C ALA A 395 -44.93 -15.45 -10.66
N THR A 396 -45.97 -15.44 -9.83
CA THR A 396 -45.98 -15.23 -8.36
C THR A 396 -46.07 -16.58 -7.67
N PRO A 397 -46.17 -16.65 -6.32
CA PRO A 397 -45.32 -16.14 -5.22
C PRO A 397 -45.03 -17.25 -4.17
N THR A 398 -44.15 -16.99 -3.19
CA THR A 398 -44.32 -17.51 -1.81
C THR A 398 -43.57 -16.71 -0.77
N ASP A 399 -44.22 -16.60 0.38
CA ASP A 399 -43.97 -15.79 1.56
C ASP A 399 -42.63 -16.09 2.29
N GLY A 400 -42.08 -15.03 2.89
CA GLY A 400 -41.03 -15.13 3.90
C GLY A 400 -40.81 -13.76 4.58
N ASN A 401 -41.47 -13.52 5.70
CA ASN A 401 -41.37 -12.34 6.57
C ASN A 401 -39.94 -12.11 7.06
N TYR A 402 -39.39 -10.94 6.78
CA TYR A 402 -38.41 -10.30 7.66
C TYR A 402 -38.76 -8.80 7.78
N SER A 403 -39.02 -8.38 9.01
CA SER A 403 -39.32 -7.01 9.40
C SER A 403 -38.12 -6.11 9.28
N THR A 404 -38.14 -5.18 8.33
CA THR A 404 -37.16 -4.11 8.20
C THR A 404 -37.66 -2.91 9.02
N ILE A 405 -36.90 -2.50 10.02
CA ILE A 405 -37.14 -1.26 10.76
C ILE A 405 -36.64 -0.10 9.88
N HIS A 406 -37.60 0.62 9.30
CA HIS A 406 -37.34 1.91 8.66
C HIS A 406 -37.33 3.01 9.73
N THR A 407 -36.17 3.56 10.05
CA THR A 407 -36.07 4.85 10.72
C THR A 407 -36.13 5.97 9.67
N ASN A 408 -37.28 6.58 9.53
CA ASN A 408 -37.45 7.81 8.76
C ASN A 408 -36.82 8.98 9.51
N ILE A 409 -35.69 9.49 9.01
CA ILE A 409 -35.15 10.78 9.44
C ILE A 409 -35.71 11.84 8.49
N SER A 410 -36.69 12.60 8.97
CA SER A 410 -37.18 13.80 8.29
C SER A 410 -36.20 14.95 8.52
N VAL A 411 -35.52 15.37 7.46
CA VAL A 411 -34.67 16.57 7.46
C VAL A 411 -35.58 17.77 7.18
N THR A 412 -35.83 18.58 8.20
CA THR A 412 -36.50 19.90 8.03
C THR A 412 -35.45 20.92 7.53
N SER A 413 -35.75 21.48 6.36
CA SER A 413 -34.97 22.55 5.75
C SER A 413 -35.14 23.86 6.52
N SER A 414 -34.07 24.48 6.98
CA SER A 414 -34.06 25.90 7.36
C SER A 414 -32.80 26.60 6.88
N ASN A 415 -33.03 27.60 6.04
CA ASN A 415 -32.22 28.78 5.71
C ASN A 415 -30.91 28.60 4.97
N ILE A 416 -30.99 28.81 3.65
CA ILE A 416 -29.84 29.03 2.75
C ILE A 416 -29.45 30.52 2.87
N THR A 417 -28.29 30.76 3.47
CA THR A 417 -27.52 32.00 3.30
C THR A 417 -26.54 31.83 2.13
N GLN A 418 -26.25 32.94 1.43
CA GLN A 418 -25.49 33.03 0.18
C GLN A 418 -24.15 32.27 0.18
N PRO A 419 -23.61 31.87 -1.00
CA PRO A 419 -22.40 31.08 -1.09
C PRO A 419 -21.18 31.95 -0.69
N GLY A 420 -20.75 31.80 0.56
CA GLY A 420 -19.47 32.27 1.05
C GLY A 420 -18.35 31.40 0.52
N ASN A 421 -17.13 31.95 0.50
CA ASN A 421 -15.91 31.28 0.12
C ASN A 421 -15.85 29.88 0.77
N PRO A 422 -15.70 28.78 -0.02
CA PRO A 422 -15.71 27.41 0.48
C PRO A 422 -14.47 27.04 1.31
N TYR A 423 -13.53 27.98 1.45
CA TYR A 423 -12.29 27.75 2.20
C TYR A 423 -12.27 28.54 3.51
N ASP A 424 -11.68 27.94 4.54
CA ASP A 424 -11.38 28.62 5.80
C ASP A 424 -10.13 29.53 5.66
N SER A 425 -9.76 30.24 6.75
CA SER A 425 -8.57 31.10 6.81
C SER A 425 -7.25 30.36 6.51
N ASN A 426 -7.24 29.02 6.57
CA ASN A 426 -6.11 28.15 6.29
C ASN A 426 -6.19 27.47 4.92
N ARG A 427 -7.09 27.92 4.02
CA ARG A 427 -7.34 27.34 2.69
C ARG A 427 -7.82 25.88 2.73
N ARG A 428 -8.48 25.43 3.81
CA ARG A 428 -9.11 24.11 3.88
C ARG A 428 -10.58 24.25 3.49
N ILE A 429 -11.13 23.20 2.84
CA ILE A 429 -12.57 23.13 2.55
C ILE A 429 -13.31 23.06 3.87
N ARG A 430 -14.25 23.99 4.08
CA ARG A 430 -15.10 23.96 5.27
C ARG A 430 -15.96 22.69 5.25
N SER A 431 -16.09 22.06 6.41
CA SER A 431 -17.00 20.93 6.60
C SER A 431 -18.44 21.37 6.27
N HIS A 432 -19.12 20.64 5.40
CA HIS A 432 -20.53 20.85 5.09
C HIS A 432 -21.47 20.21 6.12
N VAL A 433 -20.94 19.52 7.11
CA VAL A 433 -21.73 18.89 8.17
C VAL A 433 -21.77 19.84 9.37
N ASP A 434 -22.99 20.31 9.70
CA ASP A 434 -23.24 21.06 10.93
C ASP A 434 -23.49 20.08 12.07
N PHE A 435 -22.57 20.02 13.01
CA PHE A 435 -22.64 19.14 14.18
C PHE A 435 -23.33 19.82 15.39
N SER A 436 -23.88 21.03 15.26
CA SER A 436 -24.49 21.76 16.37
C SER A 436 -25.58 20.98 17.07
N ASP A 437 -26.45 20.30 16.29
CA ASP A 437 -27.52 19.46 16.85
C ASP A 437 -26.98 18.19 17.53
N PHE A 438 -25.88 17.66 17.07
CA PHE A 438 -25.22 16.53 17.71
C PHE A 438 -24.68 16.94 19.09
N TYR A 439 -23.90 18.02 19.17
CA TYR A 439 -23.35 18.50 20.43
C TYR A 439 -24.45 18.89 21.44
N LYS A 440 -25.55 19.48 20.98
CA LYS A 440 -26.69 19.78 21.81
C LYS A 440 -27.32 18.53 22.43
N ARG A 441 -27.50 17.46 21.65
CA ARG A 441 -28.01 16.16 22.14
C ARG A 441 -27.06 15.48 23.11
N VAL A 442 -25.74 15.58 22.86
CA VAL A 442 -24.72 15.06 23.78
C VAL A 442 -24.82 15.79 25.13
N GLU A 443 -24.96 17.11 25.11
CA GLU A 443 -25.11 17.92 26.34
C GLU A 443 -26.40 17.60 27.08
N GLU A 444 -27.52 17.46 26.38
CA GLU A 444 -28.81 17.03 26.95
C GLU A 444 -28.71 15.62 27.58
N ALA A 445 -28.00 14.68 26.93
CA ALA A 445 -27.78 13.34 27.45
C ALA A 445 -26.81 13.31 28.65
N ARG A 446 -25.86 14.25 28.71
CA ARG A 446 -24.97 14.46 29.87
C ARG A 446 -25.75 15.02 31.07
N GLN A 447 -26.58 16.01 30.83
CA GLN A 447 -27.43 16.62 31.88
C GLN A 447 -28.51 15.67 32.42
N SER A 448 -29.02 14.77 31.59
CA SER A 448 -30.00 13.74 31.97
C SER A 448 -29.37 12.49 32.62
N GLY A 449 -28.04 12.43 32.77
CA GLY A 449 -27.33 11.31 33.40
C GLY A 449 -27.27 10.02 32.57
N VAL A 450 -27.66 10.09 31.29
CA VAL A 450 -27.63 8.95 30.36
C VAL A 450 -26.19 8.70 29.85
N LEU A 451 -25.34 9.73 29.80
CA LEU A 451 -23.94 9.64 29.45
C LEU A 451 -23.01 9.70 30.70
N PRO A 452 -22.01 8.81 30.83
CA PRO A 452 -21.03 8.91 31.88
C PRO A 452 -20.25 10.24 31.80
N PRO A 453 -19.85 10.84 32.94
CA PRO A 453 -19.22 12.17 32.97
C PRO A 453 -17.83 12.25 32.33
N ASN A 454 -17.22 11.14 31.93
CA ASN A 454 -15.84 11.05 31.47
C ASN A 454 -15.69 10.76 29.97
N ILE A 455 -16.73 10.94 29.17
CA ILE A 455 -16.64 10.81 27.70
C ILE A 455 -16.47 12.20 27.11
N ASP A 456 -15.25 12.49 26.62
CA ASP A 456 -14.95 13.66 25.81
C ASP A 456 -15.17 13.35 24.32
N PHE A 457 -15.85 14.28 23.63
CA PHE A 457 -16.12 14.22 22.20
C PHE A 457 -15.40 15.35 21.45
N ASP A 458 -14.26 15.83 21.97
CA ASP A 458 -13.43 16.84 21.31
C ASP A 458 -12.55 16.25 20.18
#